data_16664d18cbca6cf2091588bdd2586908
#
_entry.id   16664d18cbca6cf2091588bdd2586908
#
_cell.length_a   1.000
_cell.length_b   1.000
_cell.length_c   1.000
_cell.angle_alpha   90.00
_cell.angle_beta   90.00
_cell.angle_gamma   90.00
#
_symmetry.space_group_name_H-M   'P 1'
#
loop_
_entity.id
_entity.type
_entity.pdbx_description
1 polymer ?
#
loop_
_entity_poly.entity_id
_entity_poly.type
_entity_poly.pdbx_seq_one_letter_code
_entity_poly.pdbx_strand_id
1 'polypeptide(L)'
;MKFSSLKSIFARIFVSLAGLTVLAIPGLAKPNRTPQTAIQPGQPWLDTNGVHINAHGFSVLDFGGRTYWYGAHKMEGKTEDEKNEAGISCYVSDDLMNWQDQGLVLSVFAPDAHPDLASAFILDRPKVIYNEATNKFLLYFKLYPPKEKGGKSGKDYAWVGVATSNSPTGPFDYKGYFLGNHSEFGTGDFAIFTDTDGAVYHIAVRKPDKALVYGRLSKQGLKPVGEYKVLDGVTIGTEAPAFFRRGNKVYLLGSGTSGWKPNPARLFVADRFTGPYQELPNPCRGINPHNNLGPDKTFGGQCTYVYPIAGRQDAWIAMFDINKPEDPINAGYIWLPVDFESDQPVIRWRDQWDLSVFSKQ
;
A
#
# COMPACT_ATOMS: atom_id res chain seq x y z
N MET A 1 -82.12 -31.07 -18.10
CA MET A 1 -83.09 -31.00 -16.99
C MET A 1 -82.31 -31.01 -15.66
N LYS A 2 -82.66 -30.10 -14.82
CA LYS A 2 -82.22 -29.88 -13.39
C LYS A 2 -80.77 -29.42 -13.12
N PHE A 3 -80.69 -28.13 -12.92
CA PHE A 3 -79.64 -27.39 -12.19
C PHE A 3 -79.58 -27.80 -10.74
N SER A 4 -78.40 -27.96 -10.19
CA SER A 4 -78.20 -27.91 -8.73
C SER A 4 -77.00 -27.02 -8.41
N SER A 5 -77.23 -25.97 -7.63
CA SER A 5 -76.36 -24.92 -7.24
C SER A 5 -75.35 -25.43 -6.20
N LEU A 6 -74.05 -25.07 -6.39
CA LEU A 6 -73.05 -25.17 -5.29
C LEU A 6 -72.86 -23.80 -4.68
N LYS A 7 -73.17 -23.73 -3.38
CA LYS A 7 -72.87 -22.56 -2.54
C LYS A 7 -71.39 -22.54 -2.18
N SER A 8 -70.70 -21.46 -2.48
CA SER A 8 -69.32 -21.19 -2.03
C SER A 8 -69.28 -20.79 -0.55
N ILE A 9 -68.49 -21.53 0.22
CA ILE A 9 -68.14 -21.20 1.60
C ILE A 9 -66.84 -20.42 1.58
N PHE A 10 -66.90 -19.14 1.92
CA PHE A 10 -65.70 -18.31 2.17
C PHE A 10 -65.21 -18.60 3.60
N ALA A 11 -64.10 -19.31 3.73
CA ALA A 11 -63.34 -19.41 4.96
C ALA A 11 -62.45 -18.18 5.09
N ARG A 12 -62.69 -17.34 6.09
CA ARG A 12 -61.81 -16.22 6.47
C ARG A 12 -60.66 -16.80 7.26
N ILE A 13 -59.47 -16.76 6.66
CA ILE A 13 -58.20 -17.04 7.41
C ILE A 13 -57.79 -15.75 8.13
N PHE A 14 -57.83 -15.77 9.44
CA PHE A 14 -57.19 -14.75 10.27
C PHE A 14 -55.70 -15.05 10.31
N VAL A 15 -54.89 -14.22 9.68
CA VAL A 15 -53.46 -14.22 9.86
C VAL A 15 -53.16 -13.34 11.07
N SER A 16 -52.79 -13.94 12.17
CA SER A 16 -52.27 -13.22 13.32
C SER A 16 -50.82 -12.83 13.03
N LEU A 17 -50.57 -11.53 12.87
CA LEU A 17 -49.21 -10.98 12.89
C LEU A 17 -48.63 -11.13 14.30
N ALA A 18 -47.85 -12.17 14.53
CA ALA A 18 -46.98 -12.22 15.70
C ALA A 18 -45.83 -11.21 15.46
N GLY A 19 -45.87 -10.10 16.18
CA GLY A 19 -44.81 -9.10 16.16
C GLY A 19 -43.52 -9.73 16.67
N LEU A 20 -42.53 -9.95 15.80
CA LEU A 20 -41.14 -10.22 16.19
C LEU A 20 -40.57 -8.94 16.80
N THR A 21 -40.57 -8.89 18.13
CA THR A 21 -39.78 -7.89 18.86
C THR A 21 -38.30 -8.27 18.67
N VAL A 22 -37.60 -7.62 17.77
CA VAL A 22 -36.12 -7.67 17.67
C VAL A 22 -35.60 -7.00 18.95
N LEU A 23 -35.20 -7.80 19.92
CA LEU A 23 -34.41 -7.33 21.05
C LEU A 23 -33.10 -6.83 20.50
N ALA A 24 -32.92 -5.51 20.46
CA ALA A 24 -31.63 -4.90 20.20
C ALA A 24 -30.67 -5.37 21.29
N ILE A 25 -29.72 -6.23 20.94
CA ILE A 25 -28.59 -6.56 21.79
C ILE A 25 -27.85 -5.24 22.04
N PRO A 26 -27.69 -4.80 23.31
CA PRO A 26 -26.87 -3.62 23.59
C PRO A 26 -25.49 -3.89 22.99
N GLY A 27 -25.09 -3.10 22.00
CA GLY A 27 -23.76 -3.20 21.42
C GLY A 27 -22.75 -3.09 22.56
N LEU A 28 -21.87 -4.06 22.69
CA LEU A 28 -20.68 -3.96 23.54
C LEU A 28 -20.06 -2.61 23.26
N ALA A 29 -20.03 -1.71 24.23
CA ALA A 29 -19.37 -0.43 24.11
C ALA A 29 -17.93 -0.72 23.69
N LYS A 30 -17.55 -0.24 22.50
CA LYS A 30 -16.16 -0.37 22.01
C LYS A 30 -15.26 0.20 23.10
N PRO A 31 -14.15 -0.47 23.45
CA PRO A 31 -13.23 0.04 24.45
C PRO A 31 -12.83 1.46 24.03
N ASN A 32 -13.05 2.41 24.90
CA ASN A 32 -12.75 3.83 24.68
C ASN A 32 -11.23 3.96 24.79
N ARG A 33 -10.53 3.64 23.68
CA ARG A 33 -9.07 3.74 23.63
C ARG A 33 -8.68 5.21 23.67
N THR A 34 -7.75 5.59 24.54
CA THR A 34 -7.12 6.91 24.50
C THR A 34 -6.46 7.10 23.14
N PRO A 35 -6.79 8.18 22.39
CA PRO A 35 -6.13 8.45 21.11
C PRO A 35 -4.62 8.52 21.26
N GLN A 36 -3.90 8.03 20.28
CA GLN A 36 -2.45 8.21 20.20
C GLN A 36 -2.12 9.67 19.91
N THR A 37 -1.14 10.19 20.61
CA THR A 37 -0.65 11.57 20.46
C THR A 37 0.75 11.62 19.83
N ALA A 38 1.33 10.45 19.55
CA ALA A 38 2.65 10.33 18.92
C ALA A 38 2.75 9.05 18.10
N ILE A 39 3.58 9.07 17.07
CA ILE A 39 4.00 7.90 16.31
C ILE A 39 5.14 7.23 17.08
N GLN A 40 5.07 5.91 17.27
CA GLN A 40 6.06 5.08 17.96
C GLN A 40 6.64 4.06 16.98
N PRO A 41 7.72 4.38 16.24
CA PRO A 41 8.26 3.51 15.21
C PRO A 41 8.69 2.14 15.76
N GLY A 42 8.33 1.07 15.03
CA GLY A 42 8.66 -0.31 15.41
C GLY A 42 7.82 -0.91 16.52
N GLN A 43 6.89 -0.15 17.13
CA GLN A 43 5.91 -0.66 18.09
C GLN A 43 4.63 -1.14 17.40
N PRO A 44 3.84 -2.02 18.03
CA PRO A 44 2.53 -2.39 17.53
C PRO A 44 1.65 -1.15 17.33
N TRP A 45 1.14 -0.95 16.11
CA TRP A 45 0.25 0.16 15.81
C TRP A 45 -1.18 -0.35 15.72
N LEU A 46 -2.02 0.09 16.65
CA LEU A 46 -3.41 -0.35 16.73
C LEU A 46 -4.32 0.70 16.10
N ASP A 47 -5.36 0.26 15.43
CA ASP A 47 -6.42 1.11 14.92
C ASP A 47 -7.31 1.70 16.04
N THR A 48 -8.29 2.50 15.68
CA THR A 48 -9.24 3.10 16.64
C THR A 48 -10.13 2.07 17.36
N ASN A 49 -10.18 0.84 16.88
CA ASN A 49 -10.88 -0.26 17.51
C ASN A 49 -9.97 -1.11 18.44
N GLY A 50 -8.66 -0.80 18.50
CA GLY A 50 -7.69 -1.54 19.28
C GLY A 50 -7.15 -2.80 18.56
N VAL A 51 -7.39 -2.94 17.26
CA VAL A 51 -6.88 -4.03 16.42
C VAL A 51 -5.58 -3.60 15.76
N HIS A 52 -4.61 -4.52 15.65
CA HIS A 52 -3.35 -4.23 14.96
C HIS A 52 -3.60 -3.84 13.49
N ILE A 53 -3.01 -2.75 13.03
CA ILE A 53 -3.10 -2.33 11.63
C ILE A 53 -2.46 -3.39 10.76
N ASN A 54 -3.21 -3.87 9.76
CA ASN A 54 -2.80 -4.92 8.84
C ASN A 54 -2.80 -4.37 7.40
N ALA A 55 -1.74 -3.62 7.06
CA ALA A 55 -1.60 -2.91 5.80
C ALA A 55 -0.13 -2.86 5.37
N HIS A 56 0.38 -3.94 4.77
CA HIS A 56 1.80 -4.14 4.48
C HIS A 56 2.19 -3.74 3.05
N GLY A 57 3.49 -3.45 2.82
CA GLY A 57 4.01 -3.04 1.51
C GLY A 57 3.39 -1.74 0.95
N PHE A 58 2.90 -0.91 1.73
CA PHE A 58 1.85 0.09 1.64
C PHE A 58 2.19 1.36 0.81
N SER A 59 1.15 2.17 0.61
CA SER A 59 1.22 3.58 0.20
C SER A 59 0.19 4.42 0.95
N VAL A 60 0.38 5.73 0.92
CA VAL A 60 -0.49 6.72 1.55
C VAL A 60 -0.97 7.73 0.51
N LEU A 61 -2.22 8.14 0.60
CA LEU A 61 -2.85 9.12 -0.28
C LEU A 61 -3.61 10.16 0.54
N ASP A 62 -3.40 11.44 0.27
CA ASP A 62 -4.27 12.51 0.76
C ASP A 62 -5.36 12.80 -0.25
N PHE A 63 -6.60 12.84 0.22
CA PHE A 63 -7.74 13.22 -0.59
C PHE A 63 -8.87 13.76 0.28
N GLY A 64 -9.46 14.89 -0.15
CA GLY A 64 -10.60 15.48 0.55
C GLY A 64 -10.32 15.90 2.00
N GLY A 65 -9.07 16.25 2.32
CA GLY A 65 -8.65 16.67 3.66
C GLY A 65 -8.40 15.52 4.65
N ARG A 66 -8.41 14.28 4.17
CA ARG A 66 -8.12 13.07 4.96
C ARG A 66 -6.98 12.28 4.34
N THR A 67 -6.31 11.49 5.14
CA THR A 67 -5.20 10.64 4.72
C THR A 67 -5.65 9.17 4.72
N TYR A 68 -5.33 8.46 3.66
CA TYR A 68 -5.69 7.05 3.43
C TYR A 68 -4.43 6.19 3.33
N TRP A 69 -4.36 5.14 4.11
CA TRP A 69 -3.26 4.17 4.12
C TRP A 69 -3.76 2.85 3.51
N TYR A 70 -3.14 2.42 2.40
CA TYR A 70 -3.48 1.18 1.72
C TYR A 70 -2.33 0.18 1.83
N GLY A 71 -2.63 -1.06 2.19
CA GLY A 71 -1.63 -2.12 2.31
C GLY A 71 -2.18 -3.50 2.05
N ALA A 72 -1.28 -4.46 1.77
CA ALA A 72 -1.63 -5.86 1.67
C ALA A 72 -2.14 -6.36 3.03
N HIS A 73 -3.32 -6.98 3.03
CA HIS A 73 -3.94 -7.54 4.23
C HIS A 73 -3.51 -8.99 4.41
N LYS A 74 -2.73 -9.27 5.44
CA LYS A 74 -2.25 -10.62 5.76
C LYS A 74 -3.33 -11.44 6.45
N MET A 75 -3.38 -12.74 6.18
CA MET A 75 -4.35 -13.66 6.81
C MET A 75 -3.78 -14.26 8.09
N GLU A 76 -4.63 -14.38 9.11
CA GLU A 76 -4.27 -15.00 10.38
C GLU A 76 -3.86 -16.47 10.20
N GLY A 77 -2.82 -16.89 10.94
CA GLY A 77 -2.33 -18.28 10.92
C GLY A 77 -1.64 -18.69 9.63
N LYS A 78 -1.29 -17.74 8.75
CA LYS A 78 -0.55 -17.97 7.50
C LYS A 78 0.84 -17.39 7.57
N THR A 79 1.79 -18.07 6.96
CA THR A 79 3.18 -17.64 6.83
C THR A 79 3.43 -17.05 5.43
N GLU A 80 4.59 -16.46 5.20
CA GLU A 80 4.97 -15.91 3.89
C GLU A 80 5.15 -16.96 2.78
N ASP A 81 5.30 -18.23 3.13
CA ASP A 81 5.42 -19.32 2.14
C ASP A 81 4.07 -19.87 1.68
N GLU A 82 2.98 -19.41 2.29
CA GLU A 82 1.61 -19.76 1.95
C GLU A 82 0.92 -18.59 1.21
N LYS A 83 -0.28 -18.84 0.64
CA LYS A 83 -1.18 -17.77 0.21
C LYS A 83 -1.69 -17.08 1.47
N ASN A 84 -1.18 -15.90 1.76
CA ASN A 84 -1.41 -15.22 3.02
C ASN A 84 -2.03 -13.82 2.90
N GLU A 85 -2.38 -13.36 1.70
CA GLU A 85 -3.10 -12.11 1.50
C GLU A 85 -4.58 -12.33 1.19
N ALA A 86 -5.44 -11.63 1.96
CA ALA A 86 -6.89 -11.58 1.72
C ALA A 86 -7.29 -10.52 0.69
N GLY A 87 -6.39 -9.58 0.40
CA GLY A 87 -6.63 -8.44 -0.50
C GLY A 87 -5.86 -7.21 -0.06
N ILE A 88 -6.43 -6.04 -0.33
CA ILE A 88 -5.87 -4.74 0.04
C ILE A 88 -6.80 -4.09 1.06
N SER A 89 -6.27 -3.77 2.25
CA SER A 89 -6.97 -2.97 3.27
C SER A 89 -6.77 -1.48 3.06
N CYS A 90 -7.71 -0.72 3.61
CA CYS A 90 -7.64 0.73 3.70
C CYS A 90 -7.91 1.17 5.12
N TYR A 91 -7.09 2.09 5.61
CA TYR A 91 -7.31 2.81 6.87
C TYR A 91 -7.36 4.30 6.58
N VAL A 92 -8.12 5.06 7.37
CA VAL A 92 -8.26 6.49 7.19
C VAL A 92 -7.94 7.22 8.49
N SER A 93 -7.25 8.37 8.37
CA SER A 93 -6.86 9.21 9.49
C SER A 93 -7.01 10.70 9.17
N ASP A 94 -7.25 11.49 10.21
CA ASP A 94 -7.25 12.96 10.16
C ASP A 94 -5.96 13.54 10.78
N ASP A 95 -5.11 12.71 11.43
CA ASP A 95 -3.95 13.15 12.21
C ASP A 95 -2.66 12.32 12.02
N LEU A 96 -2.68 11.30 11.15
CA LEU A 96 -1.61 10.32 10.90
C LEU A 96 -1.24 9.40 12.08
N MET A 97 -1.91 9.52 13.22
CA MET A 97 -1.64 8.75 14.43
C MET A 97 -2.78 7.79 14.75
N ASN A 98 -4.02 8.23 14.52
CA ASN A 98 -5.24 7.49 14.81
C ASN A 98 -5.92 7.05 13.50
N TRP A 99 -5.92 5.75 13.24
CA TRP A 99 -6.37 5.17 11.99
C TRP A 99 -7.65 4.37 12.19
N GLN A 100 -8.66 4.66 11.40
CA GLN A 100 -9.93 3.93 11.36
C GLN A 100 -9.90 2.91 10.22
N ASP A 101 -10.13 1.64 10.54
CA ASP A 101 -10.26 0.58 9.55
C ASP A 101 -11.49 0.79 8.65
N GLN A 102 -11.29 0.71 7.34
CA GLN A 102 -12.33 0.78 6.31
C GLN A 102 -12.57 -0.60 5.66
N GLY A 103 -11.90 -1.64 6.14
CA GLY A 103 -11.97 -2.99 5.60
C GLY A 103 -11.16 -3.19 4.31
N LEU A 104 -11.47 -4.27 3.60
CA LEU A 104 -10.85 -4.59 2.32
C LEU A 104 -11.45 -3.76 1.19
N VAL A 105 -10.64 -2.95 0.54
CA VAL A 105 -11.04 -2.16 -0.64
C VAL A 105 -10.92 -2.95 -1.94
N LEU A 106 -10.14 -4.03 -1.91
CA LEU A 106 -10.06 -5.07 -2.94
C LEU A 106 -9.89 -6.42 -2.24
N SER A 107 -10.78 -7.39 -2.51
CA SER A 107 -10.76 -8.72 -1.89
C SER A 107 -10.52 -9.81 -2.93
N VAL A 108 -9.67 -10.79 -2.61
CA VAL A 108 -9.48 -11.99 -3.44
C VAL A 108 -10.58 -13.03 -3.20
N PHE A 109 -11.38 -12.87 -2.14
CA PHE A 109 -12.48 -13.76 -1.75
C PHE A 109 -13.86 -13.21 -2.05
N ALA A 110 -13.97 -12.06 -2.73
CA ALA A 110 -15.27 -11.56 -3.15
C ALA A 110 -15.97 -12.61 -4.02
N PRO A 111 -17.29 -12.80 -3.88
CA PRO A 111 -18.04 -13.81 -4.66
C PRO A 111 -17.91 -13.63 -6.18
N ASP A 112 -17.70 -12.40 -6.63
CA ASP A 112 -17.49 -11.96 -8.01
C ASP A 112 -16.03 -11.61 -8.32
N ALA A 113 -15.07 -12.02 -7.45
CA ALA A 113 -13.67 -11.75 -7.69
C ALA A 113 -13.22 -12.31 -9.04
N HIS A 114 -12.49 -11.46 -9.79
CA HIS A 114 -11.94 -11.87 -11.08
C HIS A 114 -11.03 -13.09 -10.91
N PRO A 115 -11.02 -14.06 -11.84
CA PRO A 115 -10.21 -15.28 -11.74
C PRO A 115 -8.72 -15.02 -11.47
N ASP A 116 -8.15 -13.95 -12.00
CA ASP A 116 -6.75 -13.59 -11.74
C ASP A 116 -6.52 -13.26 -10.26
N LEU A 117 -7.46 -12.59 -9.59
CA LEU A 117 -7.39 -12.28 -8.16
C LEU A 117 -7.65 -13.51 -7.31
N ALA A 118 -8.74 -14.24 -7.60
CA ALA A 118 -9.13 -15.43 -6.85
C ALA A 118 -8.05 -16.52 -6.88
N SER A 119 -7.31 -16.64 -7.98
CA SER A 119 -6.21 -17.58 -8.16
C SER A 119 -4.83 -17.01 -7.84
N ALA A 120 -4.72 -15.72 -7.48
CA ALA A 120 -3.45 -15.10 -7.14
C ALA A 120 -2.80 -15.79 -5.95
N PHE A 121 -1.48 -15.96 -6.01
CA PHE A 121 -0.70 -16.49 -4.91
C PHE A 121 -0.44 -15.38 -3.88
N ILE A 122 -0.05 -14.18 -4.34
CA ILE A 122 0.29 -13.02 -3.49
C ILE A 122 -0.23 -11.75 -4.18
N LEU A 123 -0.79 -10.83 -3.38
CA LEU A 123 -0.98 -9.41 -3.71
C LEU A 123 -0.09 -8.57 -2.81
N ASP A 124 0.81 -7.76 -3.39
CA ASP A 124 1.81 -7.05 -2.60
C ASP A 124 2.04 -5.63 -3.12
N ARG A 125 2.61 -4.77 -2.28
CA ARG A 125 3.05 -3.39 -2.59
C ARG A 125 2.01 -2.52 -3.29
N PRO A 126 0.78 -2.37 -2.72
CA PRO A 126 -0.23 -1.51 -3.31
C PRO A 126 0.22 -0.05 -3.38
N LYS A 127 -0.15 0.62 -4.47
CA LYS A 127 0.04 2.06 -4.68
C LYS A 127 -1.27 2.64 -5.19
N VAL A 128 -1.77 3.65 -4.51
CA VAL A 128 -3.02 4.33 -4.90
C VAL A 128 -2.73 5.77 -5.27
N ILE A 129 -3.32 6.20 -6.39
CA ILE A 129 -3.30 7.59 -6.82
C ILE A 129 -4.71 8.04 -7.22
N TYR A 130 -4.98 9.32 -7.16
CA TYR A 130 -6.15 9.92 -7.80
C TYR A 130 -5.78 10.38 -9.22
N ASN A 131 -6.56 9.95 -10.20
CA ASN A 131 -6.37 10.33 -11.60
C ASN A 131 -7.40 11.40 -11.98
N GLU A 132 -6.97 12.65 -12.05
CA GLU A 132 -7.82 13.79 -12.38
C GLU A 132 -8.45 13.69 -13.77
N ALA A 133 -7.76 13.07 -14.74
CA ALA A 133 -8.25 12.95 -16.11
C ALA A 133 -9.46 12.02 -16.24
N THR A 134 -9.67 11.13 -15.27
CA THR A 134 -10.78 10.17 -15.25
C THR A 134 -11.69 10.34 -14.04
N ASN A 135 -11.33 11.20 -13.09
CA ASN A 135 -11.96 11.35 -11.77
C ASN A 135 -12.09 10.01 -11.05
N LYS A 136 -11.02 9.19 -11.09
CA LYS A 136 -10.99 7.86 -10.49
C LYS A 136 -9.77 7.70 -9.58
N PHE A 137 -9.94 6.88 -8.56
CA PHE A 137 -8.83 6.32 -7.82
C PHE A 137 -8.31 5.11 -8.60
N LEU A 138 -7.00 5.03 -8.75
CA LEU A 138 -6.29 3.92 -9.40
C LEU A 138 -5.46 3.21 -8.34
N LEU A 139 -5.68 1.91 -8.21
CA LEU A 139 -4.90 1.02 -7.34
C LEU A 139 -4.04 0.12 -8.22
N TYR A 140 -2.73 0.17 -7.99
CA TYR A 140 -1.74 -0.72 -8.60
C TYR A 140 -1.17 -1.63 -7.52
N PHE A 141 -0.92 -2.88 -7.85
CA PHE A 141 -0.35 -3.86 -6.90
C PHE A 141 0.43 -4.94 -7.65
N LYS A 142 1.43 -5.51 -6.99
CA LYS A 142 2.07 -6.73 -7.50
C LYS A 142 1.06 -7.86 -7.40
N LEU A 143 0.85 -8.54 -8.51
CA LEU A 143 -0.03 -9.70 -8.62
C LEU A 143 0.79 -10.89 -9.06
N TYR A 144 0.93 -11.87 -8.18
CA TYR A 144 1.64 -13.11 -8.48
C TYR A 144 0.64 -14.14 -8.98
N PRO A 145 0.69 -14.50 -10.27
CA PRO A 145 -0.21 -15.50 -10.82
C PRO A 145 0.08 -16.89 -10.23
N PRO A 146 -0.88 -17.82 -10.25
CA PRO A 146 -0.65 -19.20 -9.90
C PRO A 146 0.42 -19.81 -10.81
N LYS A 147 1.18 -20.77 -10.28
CA LYS A 147 2.32 -21.41 -10.98
C LYS A 147 1.97 -21.93 -12.38
N GLU A 148 0.74 -22.38 -12.56
CA GLU A 148 0.26 -22.98 -13.81
C GLU A 148 0.05 -21.96 -14.96
N LYS A 149 -0.20 -20.68 -14.64
CA LYS A 149 -0.43 -19.64 -15.65
C LYS A 149 0.86 -18.94 -16.13
N GLY A 150 1.92 -18.99 -15.35
CA GLY A 150 3.15 -18.23 -15.63
C GLY A 150 4.31 -19.06 -16.14
N GLY A 151 4.24 -20.40 -16.18
CA GLY A 151 5.31 -21.28 -16.64
C GLY A 151 6.59 -21.25 -15.78
N LYS A 152 6.66 -20.34 -14.79
CA LYS A 152 7.78 -20.14 -13.87
C LYS A 152 7.23 -19.97 -12.45
N SER A 153 7.92 -20.48 -11.45
CA SER A 153 7.46 -20.50 -10.06
C SER A 153 7.23 -19.08 -9.49
N GLY A 154 6.07 -18.88 -8.95
CA GLY A 154 5.46 -17.75 -8.25
C GLY A 154 6.27 -16.49 -7.95
N LYS A 155 7.39 -16.58 -7.23
CA LYS A 155 8.13 -15.38 -6.76
C LYS A 155 8.97 -14.70 -7.85
N ASP A 156 9.24 -15.34 -8.98
CA ASP A 156 10.08 -14.79 -10.05
C ASP A 156 9.29 -14.07 -11.14
N TYR A 157 7.95 -14.17 -11.10
CA TYR A 157 7.09 -13.64 -12.13
C TYR A 157 5.89 -12.93 -11.49
N ALA A 158 5.87 -11.61 -11.52
CA ALA A 158 4.78 -10.80 -11.01
C ALA A 158 4.24 -9.87 -12.10
N TRP A 159 2.92 -9.73 -12.14
CA TRP A 159 2.21 -8.75 -12.93
C TRP A 159 1.99 -7.48 -12.12
N VAL A 160 1.66 -6.38 -12.79
CA VAL A 160 1.08 -5.20 -12.16
C VAL A 160 -0.42 -5.25 -12.34
N GLY A 161 -1.15 -5.64 -11.30
CA GLY A 161 -2.59 -5.56 -11.27
C GLY A 161 -3.06 -4.12 -11.21
N VAL A 162 -4.16 -3.81 -11.87
CA VAL A 162 -4.78 -2.47 -11.87
C VAL A 162 -6.25 -2.58 -11.51
N ALA A 163 -6.69 -1.75 -10.56
CA ALA A 163 -8.09 -1.63 -10.20
C ALA A 163 -8.49 -0.15 -10.09
N THR A 164 -9.78 0.16 -10.22
CA THR A 164 -10.29 1.53 -10.19
C THR A 164 -11.47 1.67 -9.26
N SER A 165 -11.63 2.83 -8.63
CA SER A 165 -12.81 3.16 -7.82
C SER A 165 -13.25 4.62 -8.00
N ASN A 166 -14.50 4.91 -7.67
CA ASN A 166 -15.01 6.27 -7.53
C ASN A 166 -14.80 6.84 -6.11
N SER A 167 -14.43 5.99 -5.15
CA SER A 167 -14.21 6.33 -3.75
C SER A 167 -12.79 5.94 -3.31
N PRO A 168 -12.12 6.72 -2.45
CA PRO A 168 -10.84 6.32 -1.88
C PRO A 168 -10.94 5.05 -1.02
N THR A 169 -12.11 4.77 -0.45
CA THR A 169 -12.37 3.57 0.37
C THR A 169 -12.93 2.40 -0.44
N GLY A 170 -12.86 2.47 -1.77
CA GLY A 170 -13.33 1.41 -2.63
C GLY A 170 -14.87 1.30 -2.71
N PRO A 171 -15.40 0.13 -3.10
CA PRO A 171 -14.65 -1.02 -3.59
C PRO A 171 -13.90 -0.69 -4.88
N PHE A 172 -12.73 -1.31 -5.05
CA PHE A 172 -11.98 -1.20 -6.29
C PHE A 172 -12.37 -2.33 -7.25
N ASP A 173 -12.69 -1.94 -8.47
CA ASP A 173 -13.05 -2.84 -9.57
C ASP A 173 -11.79 -3.16 -10.40
N TYR A 174 -11.40 -4.43 -10.42
CA TYR A 174 -10.22 -4.92 -11.12
C TYR A 174 -10.36 -4.76 -12.63
N LYS A 175 -9.35 -4.16 -13.27
CA LYS A 175 -9.32 -3.83 -14.69
C LYS A 175 -8.36 -4.69 -15.52
N GLY A 176 -7.73 -5.66 -14.89
CA GLY A 176 -6.71 -6.49 -15.50
C GLY A 176 -5.31 -6.13 -15.02
N TYR A 177 -4.32 -6.55 -15.79
CA TYR A 177 -2.90 -6.36 -15.44
C TYR A 177 -2.08 -5.95 -16.66
N PHE A 178 -0.86 -5.51 -16.39
CA PHE A 178 0.18 -5.36 -17.40
C PHE A 178 1.51 -5.95 -16.91
N LEU A 179 2.36 -6.31 -17.87
CA LEU A 179 3.73 -6.71 -17.57
C LEU A 179 4.57 -5.42 -17.41
N GLY A 180 4.97 -5.14 -16.21
CA GLY A 180 5.89 -4.03 -15.95
C GLY A 180 7.19 -4.26 -16.69
N ASN A 181 7.78 -3.18 -17.24
CA ASN A 181 9.07 -3.16 -17.92
C ASN A 181 9.20 -3.96 -19.25
N HIS A 182 8.13 -4.38 -19.88
CA HIS A 182 8.10 -5.23 -21.08
C HIS A 182 8.95 -6.51 -20.97
N SER A 183 9.20 -6.98 -19.74
CA SER A 183 9.99 -8.18 -19.48
C SER A 183 9.09 -9.40 -19.39
N GLU A 184 9.48 -10.49 -20.03
CA GLU A 184 8.84 -11.79 -19.85
C GLU A 184 8.88 -12.31 -18.41
N PHE A 185 9.76 -11.74 -17.57
CA PHE A 185 9.90 -12.08 -16.14
C PHE A 185 8.99 -11.24 -15.22
N GLY A 186 8.19 -10.33 -15.79
CA GLY A 186 7.29 -9.46 -15.03
C GLY A 186 8.03 -8.37 -14.24
N THR A 187 7.36 -7.84 -13.21
CA THR A 187 7.85 -6.73 -12.40
C THR A 187 8.54 -7.21 -11.12
N GLY A 188 9.57 -6.48 -10.67
CA GLY A 188 10.03 -6.50 -9.29
C GLY A 188 9.24 -5.52 -8.42
N ASP A 189 9.86 -5.02 -7.34
CA ASP A 189 9.30 -3.94 -6.55
C ASP A 189 9.13 -2.69 -7.39
N PHE A 190 8.05 -1.95 -7.12
CA PHE A 190 7.71 -0.80 -7.94
C PHE A 190 7.19 0.40 -7.13
N ALA A 191 7.26 1.55 -7.75
CA ALA A 191 6.61 2.78 -7.33
C ALA A 191 5.73 3.34 -8.47
N ILE A 192 4.78 4.18 -8.09
CA ILE A 192 4.09 5.09 -9.00
C ILE A 192 4.52 6.51 -8.63
N PHE A 193 4.94 7.27 -9.62
CA PHE A 193 5.41 8.64 -9.44
C PHE A 193 4.69 9.58 -10.42
N THR A 194 4.15 10.66 -9.89
CA THR A 194 3.58 11.73 -10.71
C THR A 194 4.58 12.87 -10.78
N ASP A 195 4.99 13.23 -11.99
CA ASP A 195 5.91 14.33 -12.22
C ASP A 195 5.18 15.69 -12.24
N THR A 196 5.92 16.78 -12.23
CA THR A 196 5.39 18.15 -12.17
C THR A 196 4.54 18.55 -13.37
N ASP A 197 4.69 17.87 -14.50
CA ASP A 197 3.86 18.05 -15.70
C ASP A 197 2.56 17.22 -15.67
N GLY A 198 2.28 16.51 -14.55
CA GLY A 198 1.15 15.61 -14.40
C GLY A 198 1.33 14.24 -15.06
N ALA A 199 2.49 13.96 -15.67
CA ALA A 199 2.77 12.64 -16.22
C ALA A 199 2.97 11.62 -15.10
N VAL A 200 2.31 10.48 -15.20
CA VAL A 200 2.40 9.39 -14.24
C VAL A 200 3.29 8.30 -14.78
N TYR A 201 4.20 7.84 -13.95
CA TYR A 201 5.18 6.81 -14.29
C TYR A 201 5.04 5.60 -13.37
N HIS A 202 5.15 4.42 -13.96
CA HIS A 202 5.44 3.18 -13.25
C HIS A 202 6.95 2.96 -13.27
N ILE A 203 7.54 2.82 -12.09
CA ILE A 203 8.97 2.60 -11.92
C ILE A 203 9.14 1.23 -11.27
N ALA A 204 9.93 0.34 -11.85
CA ALA A 204 10.08 -1.01 -11.35
C ALA A 204 11.49 -1.56 -11.49
N VAL A 205 11.81 -2.50 -10.63
CA VAL A 205 12.98 -3.36 -10.80
C VAL A 205 12.75 -4.29 -11.99
N ARG A 206 13.56 -4.16 -13.02
CA ARG A 206 13.52 -5.05 -14.18
C ARG A 206 14.23 -6.37 -13.86
N LYS A 207 13.58 -7.46 -14.16
CA LYS A 207 14.20 -8.79 -14.09
C LYS A 207 14.65 -9.22 -15.50
N PRO A 208 15.78 -9.93 -15.64
CA PRO A 208 16.63 -10.47 -14.58
C PRO A 208 17.78 -9.56 -14.13
N ASP A 209 18.09 -8.45 -14.85
CA ASP A 209 19.28 -7.61 -14.67
C ASP A 209 19.21 -6.70 -13.44
N LYS A 210 18.05 -6.59 -12.78
CA LYS A 210 17.81 -5.79 -11.56
C LYS A 210 18.06 -4.27 -11.76
N ALA A 211 18.05 -3.78 -12.99
CA ALA A 211 18.05 -2.35 -13.26
C ALA A 211 16.72 -1.73 -12.83
N LEU A 212 16.74 -0.52 -12.29
CA LEU A 212 15.54 0.25 -12.04
C LEU A 212 15.12 0.95 -13.34
N VAL A 213 13.91 0.68 -13.82
CA VAL A 213 13.39 1.19 -15.08
C VAL A 213 12.08 1.93 -14.87
N TYR A 214 11.76 2.86 -15.75
CA TYR A 214 10.51 3.60 -15.72
C TYR A 214 9.79 3.58 -17.06
N GLY A 215 8.45 3.52 -17.02
CA GLY A 215 7.58 3.65 -18.19
C GLY A 215 6.44 4.60 -17.89
N ARG A 216 6.10 5.46 -18.85
CA ARG A 216 4.97 6.38 -18.71
C ARG A 216 3.66 5.60 -18.77
N LEU A 217 2.71 5.92 -17.89
CA LEU A 217 1.35 5.36 -17.95
C LEU A 217 0.48 6.14 -18.94
N SER A 218 -0.51 5.48 -19.51
CA SER A 218 -1.54 6.11 -20.33
C SER A 218 -2.29 7.19 -19.53
N LYS A 219 -2.96 8.11 -20.21
CA LYS A 219 -3.79 9.14 -19.55
C LYS A 219 -4.83 8.54 -18.59
N GLN A 220 -5.37 7.36 -18.92
CA GLN A 220 -6.29 6.60 -18.06
C GLN A 220 -5.58 5.88 -16.91
N GLY A 221 -4.26 5.76 -16.92
CA GLY A 221 -3.48 5.07 -15.92
C GLY A 221 -3.53 3.54 -15.98
N LEU A 222 -4.21 2.95 -16.95
CA LEU A 222 -4.47 1.50 -16.97
C LEU A 222 -3.35 0.65 -17.51
N LYS A 223 -2.42 1.24 -18.26
CA LYS A 223 -1.29 0.52 -18.87
C LYS A 223 -0.16 1.49 -19.23
N PRO A 224 1.08 1.00 -19.34
CA PRO A 224 2.19 1.79 -19.86
C PRO A 224 2.01 2.10 -21.35
N VAL A 225 2.62 3.21 -21.78
CA VAL A 225 2.70 3.65 -23.17
C VAL A 225 4.16 3.91 -23.54
N GLY A 226 4.54 3.44 -24.73
CA GLY A 226 5.94 3.51 -25.18
C GLY A 226 6.86 2.53 -24.46
N GLU A 227 8.15 2.74 -24.59
CA GLU A 227 9.17 1.85 -24.05
C GLU A 227 9.56 2.24 -22.62
N TYR A 228 9.95 1.23 -21.84
CA TYR A 228 10.62 1.47 -20.57
C TYR A 228 12.07 1.89 -20.79
N LYS A 229 12.52 2.84 -19.96
CA LYS A 229 13.89 3.34 -19.94
C LYS A 229 14.55 3.06 -18.61
N VAL A 230 15.85 2.87 -18.60
CA VAL A 230 16.63 2.74 -17.37
C VAL A 230 16.71 4.11 -16.68
N LEU A 231 16.57 4.15 -15.36
CA LEU A 231 16.90 5.31 -14.55
C LEU A 231 18.44 5.42 -14.48
N ASP A 232 18.97 6.34 -15.24
CA ASP A 232 20.41 6.56 -15.33
C ASP A 232 21.01 7.00 -13.99
N GLY A 233 22.19 6.46 -13.65
CA GLY A 233 22.90 6.74 -12.40
C GLY A 233 22.40 5.98 -11.18
N VAL A 234 21.35 5.18 -11.30
CA VAL A 234 20.89 4.33 -10.17
C VAL A 234 21.65 3.01 -10.16
N THR A 235 22.26 2.68 -9.03
CA THR A 235 23.03 1.45 -8.84
C THR A 235 22.15 0.21 -9.05
N ILE A 236 22.60 -0.70 -9.94
CA ILE A 236 21.93 -1.97 -10.21
C ILE A 236 21.72 -2.77 -8.92
N GLY A 237 20.57 -3.43 -8.80
CA GLY A 237 20.18 -4.13 -7.58
C GLY A 237 19.61 -3.20 -6.51
N THR A 238 19.16 -2.00 -6.88
CA THR A 238 18.31 -1.16 -6.02
C THR A 238 16.87 -1.57 -6.18
N GLU A 239 16.20 -1.89 -5.06
CA GLU A 239 14.78 -2.29 -4.99
C GLU A 239 14.00 -1.44 -3.99
N ALA A 240 12.69 -1.70 -3.86
CA ALA A 240 11.79 -0.97 -2.98
C ALA A 240 11.81 0.56 -3.20
N PRO A 241 11.67 1.05 -4.46
CA PRO A 241 11.83 2.46 -4.77
C PRO A 241 10.72 3.30 -4.14
N ALA A 242 11.12 4.43 -3.52
CA ALA A 242 10.21 5.46 -3.05
C ALA A 242 10.77 6.84 -3.42
N PHE A 243 9.96 7.67 -4.05
CA PHE A 243 10.38 8.96 -4.58
C PHE A 243 9.77 10.09 -3.79
N PHE A 244 10.52 11.17 -3.63
CA PHE A 244 10.02 12.44 -3.14
C PHE A 244 10.75 13.61 -3.79
N ARG A 245 10.17 14.79 -3.71
CA ARG A 245 10.71 16.01 -4.32
C ARG A 245 10.89 17.09 -3.27
N ARG A 246 12.05 17.76 -3.29
CA ARG A 246 12.30 18.98 -2.52
C ARG A 246 12.86 20.05 -3.47
N GLY A 247 12.15 21.14 -3.59
CA GLY A 247 12.47 22.16 -4.58
C GLY A 247 12.52 21.58 -6.00
N ASN A 248 13.62 21.79 -6.69
CA ASN A 248 13.88 21.24 -8.02
C ASN A 248 14.56 19.86 -8.02
N LYS A 249 14.87 19.29 -6.84
CA LYS A 249 15.53 17.98 -6.73
C LYS A 249 14.51 16.86 -6.57
N VAL A 250 14.82 15.73 -7.17
CA VAL A 250 14.11 14.46 -6.98
C VAL A 250 15.00 13.50 -6.22
N TYR A 251 14.50 12.95 -5.15
CA TYR A 251 15.19 11.95 -4.34
C TYR A 251 14.54 10.59 -4.55
N LEU A 252 15.38 9.56 -4.58
CA LEU A 252 14.98 8.15 -4.59
C LEU A 252 15.58 7.49 -3.35
N LEU A 253 14.71 6.99 -2.48
CA LEU A 253 15.05 6.11 -1.37
C LEU A 253 14.72 4.67 -1.78
N GLY A 254 15.63 3.74 -1.51
CA GLY A 254 15.44 2.32 -1.82
C GLY A 254 16.29 1.45 -0.91
N SER A 255 16.43 0.19 -1.26
CA SER A 255 17.25 -0.80 -0.55
C SER A 255 18.08 -1.64 -1.53
N GLY A 256 19.05 -2.40 -1.02
CA GLY A 256 19.71 -3.46 -1.78
C GLY A 256 18.81 -4.68 -1.97
N THR A 257 19.18 -5.56 -2.90
CA THR A 257 18.43 -6.78 -3.20
C THR A 257 18.84 -7.91 -2.25
N SER A 258 18.13 -8.08 -1.14
CA SER A 258 18.34 -9.15 -0.16
C SER A 258 17.05 -9.86 0.26
N GLY A 259 15.98 -9.73 -0.54
CA GLY A 259 14.63 -10.11 -0.14
C GLY A 259 14.22 -9.30 1.09
N TRP A 260 13.50 -9.92 2.01
CA TRP A 260 13.06 -9.26 3.25
C TRP A 260 14.15 -9.15 4.33
N LYS A 261 15.38 -9.64 4.09
CA LYS A 261 16.47 -9.47 5.06
C LYS A 261 16.91 -8.00 5.08
N PRO A 262 16.85 -7.32 6.24
CA PRO A 262 17.22 -5.92 6.33
C PRO A 262 18.65 -5.65 5.83
N ASN A 263 18.82 -4.59 5.04
CA ASN A 263 20.10 -4.14 4.47
C ASN A 263 20.17 -2.60 4.52
N PRO A 264 21.33 -1.98 4.22
CA PRO A 264 21.45 -0.53 4.22
C PRO A 264 20.49 0.15 3.23
N ALA A 265 19.84 1.23 3.66
CA ALA A 265 19.09 2.10 2.77
C ALA A 265 20.02 2.72 1.71
N ARG A 266 19.53 2.85 0.50
CA ARG A 266 20.18 3.54 -0.62
C ARG A 266 19.45 4.83 -0.91
N LEU A 267 20.19 5.91 -1.10
CA LEU A 267 19.65 7.23 -1.39
C LEU A 267 20.29 7.78 -2.64
N PHE A 268 19.47 8.33 -3.52
CA PHE A 268 19.93 8.98 -4.75
C PHE A 268 19.25 10.33 -4.93
N VAL A 269 19.91 11.25 -5.65
CA VAL A 269 19.37 12.56 -6.00
C VAL A 269 19.60 12.87 -7.47
N ALA A 270 18.65 13.56 -8.11
CA ALA A 270 18.75 14.09 -9.45
C ALA A 270 18.04 15.45 -9.56
N ASP A 271 18.36 16.22 -10.61
CA ASP A 271 17.67 17.49 -10.92
C ASP A 271 16.29 17.26 -11.58
N ARG A 272 16.06 16.07 -12.11
CA ARG A 272 14.81 15.67 -12.76
C ARG A 272 14.55 14.19 -12.54
N PHE A 273 13.27 13.80 -12.60
CA PHE A 273 12.84 12.42 -12.40
C PHE A 273 13.58 11.39 -13.28
N THR A 274 13.89 11.74 -14.52
CA THR A 274 14.55 10.82 -15.46
C THR A 274 16.06 10.67 -15.24
N GLY A 275 16.64 11.36 -14.25
CA GLY A 275 18.07 11.35 -13.96
C GLY A 275 18.89 12.34 -14.81
N PRO A 276 20.23 12.23 -14.83
CA PRO A 276 21.01 11.20 -14.14
C PRO A 276 20.98 11.35 -12.61
N TYR A 277 20.94 10.22 -11.91
CA TYR A 277 20.98 10.16 -10.46
C TYR A 277 22.41 10.05 -9.94
N GLN A 278 22.66 10.69 -8.82
CA GLN A 278 23.88 10.56 -8.02
C GLN A 278 23.54 9.83 -6.73
N GLU A 279 24.29 8.78 -6.39
CA GLU A 279 24.14 8.09 -5.11
C GLU A 279 24.69 8.95 -3.97
N LEU A 280 23.94 9.04 -2.88
CA LEU A 280 24.29 9.74 -1.65
C LEU A 280 24.61 8.72 -0.55
N PRO A 281 25.31 9.13 0.53
CA PRO A 281 25.49 8.27 1.70
C PRO A 281 24.17 7.76 2.27
N ASN A 282 24.20 6.58 2.92
CA ASN A 282 23.07 6.04 3.66
C ASN A 282 22.45 7.11 4.56
N PRO A 283 21.14 7.44 4.43
CA PRO A 283 20.53 8.52 5.21
C PRO A 283 20.23 8.17 6.67
N CYS A 284 20.21 6.89 7.02
CA CYS A 284 19.79 6.41 8.34
C CYS A 284 20.82 6.76 9.43
N ARG A 285 20.33 7.18 10.62
CA ARG A 285 21.15 7.50 11.80
C ARG A 285 20.47 6.99 13.07
N GLY A 286 21.27 6.49 14.01
CA GLY A 286 20.78 5.97 15.30
C GLY A 286 20.51 4.47 15.27
N ILE A 287 19.88 3.96 16.31
CA ILE A 287 19.61 2.53 16.52
C ILE A 287 18.16 2.38 16.98
N ASN A 288 17.48 1.37 16.43
CA ASN A 288 16.16 0.91 16.91
C ASN A 288 16.37 0.10 18.21
N PRO A 289 15.94 0.58 19.38
CA PRO A 289 16.18 -0.11 20.65
C PRO A 289 15.39 -1.41 20.80
N HIS A 290 14.34 -1.62 19.99
CA HIS A 290 13.48 -2.81 20.07
C HIS A 290 14.12 -4.06 19.44
N ASN A 291 15.07 -3.87 18.51
CA ASN A 291 15.76 -4.97 17.84
C ASN A 291 17.27 -4.80 17.77
N ASN A 292 17.81 -3.70 18.31
CA ASN A 292 19.22 -3.32 18.30
C ASN A 292 19.84 -3.20 16.88
N LEU A 293 19.01 -2.85 15.86
CA LEU A 293 19.45 -2.66 14.49
C LEU A 293 19.61 -1.17 14.18
N GLY A 294 20.70 -0.84 13.47
CA GLY A 294 21.04 0.53 13.08
C GLY A 294 20.98 0.77 11.57
N PRO A 295 21.76 1.76 11.07
CA PRO A 295 21.78 2.18 9.67
C PRO A 295 22.09 1.06 8.67
N ASP A 296 22.98 0.14 9.02
CA ASP A 296 23.37 -0.99 8.15
C ASP A 296 22.25 -1.99 7.89
N LYS A 297 21.17 -1.88 8.64
CA LYS A 297 19.98 -2.72 8.56
C LYS A 297 18.70 -1.90 8.45
N THR A 298 18.80 -0.60 8.16
CA THR A 298 17.63 0.30 8.04
C THR A 298 16.66 0.10 9.22
N PHE A 299 17.21 0.02 10.46
CA PHE A 299 16.45 -0.20 11.70
C PHE A 299 15.63 -1.52 11.75
N GLY A 300 15.81 -2.42 10.81
CA GLY A 300 15.05 -3.66 10.66
C GLY A 300 13.91 -3.62 9.62
N GLY A 301 13.74 -2.49 8.93
CA GLY A 301 12.69 -2.31 7.93
C GLY A 301 13.20 -2.23 6.49
N GLN A 302 12.25 -2.28 5.54
CA GLN A 302 12.48 -1.99 4.12
C GLN A 302 11.57 -0.84 3.68
N CYS A 303 12.09 0.10 2.90
CA CYS A 303 11.32 1.25 2.40
C CYS A 303 10.12 0.78 1.58
N THR A 304 8.97 1.44 1.79
CA THR A 304 7.77 1.22 0.97
C THR A 304 7.28 2.51 0.34
N TYR A 305 7.45 3.63 1.04
CA TYR A 305 6.95 4.93 0.62
C TYR A 305 7.71 6.07 1.28
N VAL A 306 7.72 7.25 0.66
CA VAL A 306 8.06 8.52 1.32
C VAL A 306 6.86 9.44 1.15
N TYR A 307 6.22 9.79 2.26
CA TYR A 307 4.98 10.54 2.27
C TYR A 307 5.27 12.03 2.46
N PRO A 308 4.90 12.91 1.50
CA PRO A 308 4.91 14.35 1.68
C PRO A 308 3.70 14.77 2.52
N ILE A 309 3.90 15.46 3.63
CA ILE A 309 2.79 15.88 4.50
C ILE A 309 2.03 17.02 3.84
N ALA A 310 0.74 16.80 3.58
CA ALA A 310 -0.13 17.79 2.96
C ALA A 310 -0.16 19.12 3.72
N GLY A 311 -0.06 20.23 2.99
CA GLY A 311 -0.11 21.57 3.56
C GLY A 311 1.13 21.99 4.34
N ARG A 312 2.21 21.21 4.33
CA ARG A 312 3.51 21.55 4.95
C ARG A 312 4.61 21.56 3.92
N GLN A 313 5.37 22.63 3.90
CA GLN A 313 6.56 22.71 3.05
C GLN A 313 7.71 21.94 3.72
N ASP A 314 8.55 21.30 2.92
CA ASP A 314 9.77 20.59 3.37
C ASP A 314 9.52 19.56 4.51
N ALA A 315 8.36 18.88 4.47
CA ALA A 315 7.96 17.91 5.47
C ALA A 315 7.64 16.55 4.83
N TRP A 316 8.47 15.53 5.11
CA TRP A 316 8.28 14.18 4.61
C TRP A 316 8.44 13.15 5.72
N ILE A 317 7.73 12.04 5.57
CA ILE A 317 7.88 10.86 6.42
C ILE A 317 8.45 9.73 5.56
N ALA A 318 9.64 9.23 5.90
CA ALA A 318 10.16 7.98 5.36
C ALA A 318 9.47 6.81 6.05
N MET A 319 8.88 5.92 5.27
CA MET A 319 8.02 4.84 5.74
C MET A 319 8.59 3.49 5.35
N PHE A 320 8.80 2.64 6.35
CA PHE A 320 9.38 1.31 6.20
C PHE A 320 8.44 0.26 6.78
N ASP A 321 8.43 -0.90 6.15
CA ASP A 321 7.71 -2.09 6.60
C ASP A 321 8.69 -3.07 7.25
N ILE A 322 8.36 -3.59 8.42
CA ILE A 322 9.13 -4.65 9.08
C ILE A 322 8.51 -5.98 8.66
N ASN A 323 9.30 -6.86 8.05
CA ASN A 323 8.85 -8.20 7.74
C ASN A 323 8.96 -9.13 8.94
N LYS A 324 7.91 -9.94 9.15
CA LYS A 324 7.84 -10.97 10.20
C LYS A 324 7.30 -12.26 9.58
N PRO A 325 8.16 -13.05 8.92
CA PRO A 325 7.73 -14.18 8.07
C PRO A 325 6.85 -15.21 8.76
N GLU A 326 7.12 -15.46 10.05
CA GLU A 326 6.39 -16.46 10.86
C GLU A 326 5.05 -15.94 11.40
N ASP A 327 4.85 -14.60 11.37
CA ASP A 327 3.68 -13.95 11.93
C ASP A 327 3.41 -12.63 11.16
N PRO A 328 3.07 -12.72 9.86
CA PRO A 328 2.99 -11.54 8.99
C PRO A 328 1.93 -10.53 9.38
N ILE A 329 0.85 -10.97 10.03
CA ILE A 329 -0.24 -10.10 10.49
C ILE A 329 0.22 -9.11 11.58
N ASN A 330 1.18 -9.52 12.42
CA ASN A 330 1.76 -8.72 13.48
C ASN A 330 3.13 -8.13 13.11
N ALA A 331 3.45 -8.02 11.83
CA ALA A 331 4.57 -7.25 11.34
C ALA A 331 4.41 -5.77 11.69
N GLY A 332 5.50 -5.02 11.72
CA GLY A 332 5.50 -3.65 12.25
C GLY A 332 5.80 -2.59 11.19
N TYR A 333 5.77 -1.34 11.63
CA TYR A 333 5.98 -0.19 10.77
C TYR A 333 6.99 0.76 11.42
N ILE A 334 7.87 1.34 10.59
CA ILE A 334 8.80 2.38 11.02
C ILE A 334 8.52 3.63 10.19
N TRP A 335 7.90 4.63 10.79
CA TRP A 335 7.65 5.92 10.16
C TRP A 335 8.50 6.97 10.86
N LEU A 336 9.40 7.60 10.13
CA LEU A 336 10.37 8.56 10.68
C LEU A 336 10.38 9.84 9.82
N PRO A 337 10.51 11.03 10.46
CA PRO A 337 10.71 12.25 9.73
C PRO A 337 11.96 12.20 8.85
N VAL A 338 11.89 12.84 7.69
CA VAL A 338 13.07 13.14 6.88
C VAL A 338 13.56 14.52 7.26
N ASP A 339 14.66 14.57 7.98
CA ASP A 339 15.39 15.80 8.29
C ASP A 339 16.35 16.14 7.12
N PHE A 340 16.87 17.37 7.09
CA PHE A 340 17.89 17.77 6.12
C PHE A 340 19.09 18.35 6.83
N GLU A 341 20.29 17.83 6.55
CA GLU A 341 21.56 18.35 7.01
C GLU A 341 22.41 18.72 5.81
N SER A 342 22.80 20.00 5.68
CA SER A 342 23.53 20.50 4.50
C SER A 342 22.89 20.06 3.16
N ASP A 343 21.57 20.19 3.07
CA ASP A 343 20.72 19.79 1.92
C ASP A 343 20.68 18.29 1.61
N GLN A 344 21.23 17.44 2.47
CA GLN A 344 21.12 15.99 2.34
C GLN A 344 20.04 15.42 3.26
N PRO A 345 19.18 14.53 2.76
CA PRO A 345 18.18 13.86 3.60
C PRO A 345 18.82 13.00 4.67
N VAL A 346 18.33 13.11 5.90
CA VAL A 346 18.72 12.31 7.06
C VAL A 346 17.47 11.73 7.70
N ILE A 347 17.49 10.45 7.99
CA ILE A 347 16.43 9.71 8.64
C ILE A 347 16.95 9.23 9.99
N ARG A 348 16.63 9.97 11.04
CA ARG A 348 17.12 9.71 12.39
C ARG A 348 16.12 8.89 13.17
N TRP A 349 16.56 7.80 13.81
CA TRP A 349 15.72 7.06 14.74
C TRP A 349 15.19 7.98 15.85
N ARG A 350 13.91 7.85 16.14
CA ARG A 350 13.18 8.52 17.23
C ARG A 350 12.29 7.48 17.90
N ASP A 351 12.36 7.35 19.21
CA ASP A 351 11.53 6.39 19.95
C ASP A 351 10.04 6.75 19.87
N GLN A 352 9.78 8.05 19.81
CA GLN A 352 8.46 8.61 19.54
C GLN A 352 8.57 10.01 18.93
N TRP A 353 7.58 10.42 18.17
CA TRP A 353 7.50 11.76 17.59
C TRP A 353 6.08 12.10 17.15
N ASP A 354 5.75 13.38 16.99
CA ASP A 354 4.50 13.89 16.46
C ASP A 354 4.75 14.95 15.38
N LEU A 355 3.68 15.48 14.78
CA LEU A 355 3.78 16.43 13.68
C LEU A 355 4.40 17.79 14.06
N SER A 356 4.61 18.08 15.36
CA SER A 356 5.27 19.31 15.81
C SER A 356 6.75 19.39 15.40
N VAL A 357 7.39 18.23 15.09
CA VAL A 357 8.77 18.19 14.58
C VAL A 357 8.94 18.98 13.28
N PHE A 358 7.86 19.15 12.50
CA PHE A 358 7.84 19.94 11.28
C PHE A 358 7.36 21.38 11.43
N SER A 359 7.06 21.83 12.66
CA SER A 359 6.47 23.16 12.91
C SER A 359 7.53 24.27 13.10
N LYS A 360 8.81 23.93 13.05
CA LYS A 360 9.93 24.84 13.36
C LYS A 360 10.75 25.21 12.12
N GLN A 361 10.15 25.16 10.92
CA GLN A 361 10.82 25.63 9.70
C GLN A 361 10.24 26.96 9.25
#